data_cb58f17d6a839eb9be598d923c3263d7
#
_entry.id   cb58f17d6a839eb9be598d923c3263d7
#
_cell.length_a   1.000
_cell.length_b   1.000
_cell.length_c   1.000
_cell.angle_alpha   90.00
_cell.angle_beta   90.00
_cell.angle_gamma   90.00
#
_symmetry.space_group_name_H-M   'P 1'
#
loop_
_entity.id
_entity.type
_entity.pdbx_description
1 polymer ?
#
loop_
_entity_poly.entity_id
_entity_poly.type
_entity_poly.pdbx_seq_one_letter_code
_entity_poly.pdbx_strand_id
1 'polypeptide(L)'
;IQPEQVPAIDGVLITHIDNDHFSRPTLKELKKCGSFHATQYVAEEMRKEGLDGTGHDIGDSFEIGNTRITLTPAKHNWQNEMTKPKYTFREWKEEEYCGYWLETPDGTIWMPGDSKLLQSQLEMPQPDLILFDFSDNDWHITFEGAVKMANVYPDAALVCIHWGTVDAPEMSTFNGDPDRLKASVINPERVIVLNPGQRY
;
A
#
# COMPACT_ATOMS: atom_id res chain seq x y z
N ILE A 1 1.57 10.92 -13.97
CA ILE A 1 2.33 10.01 -14.85
C ILE A 1 1.32 9.14 -15.58
N GLN A 2 1.40 9.08 -16.92
CA GLN A 2 0.56 8.21 -17.72
C GLN A 2 1.24 6.83 -17.87
N PRO A 3 0.48 5.73 -18.08
CA PRO A 3 1.06 4.39 -18.18
C PRO A 3 2.19 4.24 -19.21
N GLU A 4 2.07 4.93 -20.33
CA GLU A 4 3.09 4.92 -21.39
C GLU A 4 4.38 5.64 -21.03
N GLN A 5 4.35 6.47 -19.98
CA GLN A 5 5.54 7.17 -19.45
C GLN A 5 6.28 6.32 -18.42
N VAL A 6 5.68 5.22 -17.97
CA VAL A 6 6.32 4.29 -17.06
C VAL A 6 7.45 3.57 -17.79
N PRO A 7 8.70 3.58 -17.26
CA PRO A 7 9.80 2.85 -17.87
C PRO A 7 9.55 1.34 -17.86
N ALA A 8 10.46 0.57 -18.43
CA ALA A 8 10.43 -0.88 -18.23
C ALA A 8 10.57 -1.20 -16.73
N ILE A 9 9.68 -2.05 -16.21
CA ILE A 9 9.64 -2.47 -14.81
C ILE A 9 9.67 -3.99 -14.74
N ASP A 10 10.32 -4.53 -13.73
CA ASP A 10 10.49 -5.97 -13.55
C ASP A 10 9.23 -6.63 -12.99
N GLY A 11 8.43 -5.88 -12.23
CA GLY A 11 7.17 -6.38 -11.70
C GLY A 11 6.24 -5.30 -11.18
N VAL A 12 4.99 -5.69 -10.97
CA VAL A 12 3.93 -4.88 -10.35
C VAL A 12 3.39 -5.64 -9.15
N LEU A 13 3.32 -4.96 -8.02
CA LEU A 13 2.77 -5.47 -6.76
C LEU A 13 1.43 -4.78 -6.51
N ILE A 14 0.36 -5.54 -6.36
CA ILE A 14 -0.98 -5.01 -6.07
C ILE A 14 -1.38 -5.43 -4.66
N THR A 15 -1.68 -4.47 -3.81
CA THR A 15 -2.03 -4.71 -2.41
C THR A 15 -3.44 -5.26 -2.23
N HIS A 16 -4.41 -4.76 -3.00
CA HIS A 16 -5.81 -5.16 -2.91
C HIS A 16 -6.62 -4.73 -4.15
N ILE A 17 -7.92 -5.06 -4.15
CA ILE A 17 -8.80 -4.98 -5.32
C ILE A 17 -9.39 -3.58 -5.60
N ASP A 18 -9.28 -2.61 -4.70
CA ASP A 18 -9.90 -1.30 -4.85
C ASP A 18 -9.33 -0.56 -6.08
N ASN A 19 -10.16 0.25 -6.72
CA ASN A 19 -9.87 0.77 -8.07
C ASN A 19 -8.68 1.73 -8.14
N ASP A 20 -8.30 2.35 -7.05
CA ASP A 20 -7.14 3.22 -6.92
C ASP A 20 -5.84 2.40 -6.77
N HIS A 21 -5.92 1.12 -6.41
CA HIS A 21 -4.81 0.18 -6.33
C HIS A 21 -4.81 -0.83 -7.50
N PHE A 22 -5.98 -1.33 -7.89
CA PHE A 22 -6.16 -2.22 -9.04
C PHE A 22 -6.83 -1.50 -10.21
N SER A 23 -6.11 -0.55 -10.81
CA SER A 23 -6.58 0.16 -12.01
C SER A 23 -6.46 -0.72 -13.25
N ARG A 24 -7.55 -1.37 -13.64
CA ARG A 24 -7.62 -2.23 -14.82
C ARG A 24 -7.15 -1.56 -16.12
N PRO A 25 -7.55 -0.30 -16.41
CA PRO A 25 -7.04 0.41 -17.58
C PRO A 25 -5.52 0.61 -17.52
N THR A 26 -5.00 1.11 -16.39
CA THR A 26 -3.57 1.35 -16.21
C THR A 26 -2.75 0.08 -16.43
N LEU A 27 -3.14 -1.02 -15.79
CA LEU A 27 -2.41 -2.29 -15.88
C LEU A 27 -2.37 -2.86 -17.32
N LYS A 28 -3.46 -2.69 -18.10
CA LYS A 28 -3.54 -3.11 -19.50
C LYS A 28 -2.69 -2.25 -20.43
N GLU A 29 -2.39 -1.02 -20.04
CA GLU A 29 -1.59 -0.07 -20.81
C GLU A 29 -0.10 -0.13 -20.48
N LEU A 30 0.31 -0.82 -19.42
CA LEU A 30 1.71 -1.05 -19.09
C LEU A 30 2.37 -1.96 -20.14
N LYS A 31 3.11 -1.38 -21.06
CA LYS A 31 3.68 -2.10 -22.25
C LYS A 31 4.96 -2.88 -21.97
N LYS A 32 5.65 -2.55 -20.87
CA LYS A 32 6.97 -3.11 -20.54
C LYS A 32 6.99 -3.51 -19.07
N CYS A 33 6.10 -4.42 -18.71
CA CYS A 33 6.01 -4.98 -17.37
C CYS A 33 6.48 -6.44 -17.40
N GLY A 34 7.25 -6.82 -16.39
CA GLY A 34 7.70 -8.20 -16.20
C GLY A 34 6.56 -9.08 -15.65
N SER A 35 6.40 -9.12 -14.35
CA SER A 35 5.42 -9.98 -13.67
C SER A 35 4.41 -9.18 -12.84
N PHE A 36 3.22 -9.77 -12.62
CA PHE A 36 2.20 -9.20 -11.74
C PHE A 36 2.04 -10.11 -10.52
N HIS A 37 2.07 -9.53 -9.33
CA HIS A 37 1.97 -10.25 -8.07
C HIS A 37 0.95 -9.58 -7.14
N ALA A 38 0.16 -10.42 -6.46
CA ALA A 38 -0.88 -9.97 -5.53
C ALA A 38 -1.26 -11.10 -4.56
N THR A 39 -2.26 -10.86 -3.71
CA THR A 39 -2.95 -11.94 -2.99
C THR A 39 -3.64 -12.90 -3.96
N GLN A 40 -3.99 -14.12 -3.51
CA GLN A 40 -4.66 -15.13 -4.35
C GLN A 40 -5.91 -14.56 -5.03
N TYR A 41 -6.76 -13.86 -4.26
CA TYR A 41 -7.99 -13.27 -4.77
C TYR A 41 -7.74 -12.23 -5.86
N VAL A 42 -6.83 -11.29 -5.62
CA VAL A 42 -6.52 -10.22 -6.59
C VAL A 42 -5.89 -10.79 -7.86
N ALA A 43 -5.01 -11.79 -7.73
CA ALA A 43 -4.42 -12.46 -8.88
C ALA A 43 -5.47 -13.23 -9.72
N GLU A 44 -6.50 -13.80 -9.07
CA GLU A 44 -7.62 -14.39 -9.78
C GLU A 44 -8.41 -13.33 -10.58
N GLU A 45 -8.69 -12.17 -9.98
CA GLU A 45 -9.33 -11.05 -10.67
C GLU A 45 -8.46 -10.50 -11.82
N MET A 46 -7.13 -10.44 -11.65
CA MET A 46 -6.20 -10.10 -12.74
C MET A 46 -6.35 -11.06 -13.94
N ARG A 47 -6.39 -12.37 -13.69
CA ARG A 47 -6.54 -13.38 -14.75
C ARG A 47 -7.87 -13.23 -15.49
N LYS A 48 -8.96 -12.86 -14.82
CA LYS A 48 -10.26 -12.54 -15.46
C LYS A 48 -10.16 -11.35 -16.42
N GLU A 49 -9.24 -10.41 -16.12
CA GLU A 49 -8.96 -9.25 -16.97
C GLU A 49 -7.92 -9.52 -18.07
N GLY A 50 -7.41 -10.74 -18.17
CA GLY A 50 -6.40 -11.14 -19.16
C GLY A 50 -4.96 -10.77 -18.78
N LEU A 51 -4.71 -10.46 -17.50
CA LEU A 51 -3.37 -10.23 -16.94
C LEU A 51 -2.85 -11.52 -16.31
N ASP A 52 -1.57 -11.83 -16.50
CA ASP A 52 -0.93 -13.03 -15.92
C ASP A 52 -0.51 -12.76 -14.46
N GLY A 53 -1.49 -12.70 -13.57
CA GLY A 53 -1.28 -12.44 -12.14
C GLY A 53 -0.87 -13.70 -11.38
N THR A 54 0.22 -13.61 -10.62
CA THR A 54 0.66 -14.63 -9.66
C THR A 54 0.10 -14.32 -8.28
N GLY A 55 -0.63 -15.28 -7.69
CA GLY A 55 -1.18 -15.17 -6.34
C GLY A 55 -0.25 -15.71 -5.28
N HIS A 56 -0.24 -15.06 -4.13
CA HIS A 56 0.53 -15.44 -2.95
C HIS A 56 -0.36 -15.40 -1.71
N ASP A 57 0.00 -16.16 -0.69
CA ASP A 57 -0.60 -16.09 0.63
C ASP A 57 0.16 -15.09 1.53
N ILE A 58 -0.49 -14.59 2.57
CA ILE A 58 0.16 -13.72 3.55
C ILE A 58 1.30 -14.49 4.23
N GLY A 59 2.49 -13.89 4.22
CA GLY A 59 3.73 -14.51 4.71
C GLY A 59 4.55 -15.22 3.65
N ASP A 60 4.02 -15.46 2.45
CA ASP A 60 4.80 -15.98 1.34
C ASP A 60 5.86 -14.98 0.88
N SER A 61 6.99 -15.52 0.42
CA SER A 61 8.09 -14.75 -0.16
C SER A 61 8.41 -15.24 -1.55
N PHE A 62 8.77 -14.32 -2.43
CA PHE A 62 9.21 -14.57 -3.80
C PHE A 62 10.30 -13.55 -4.19
N GLU A 63 10.88 -13.70 -5.37
CA GLU A 63 11.96 -12.83 -5.85
C GLU A 63 11.59 -12.20 -7.19
N ILE A 64 11.92 -10.92 -7.33
CA ILE A 64 11.95 -10.20 -8.61
C ILE A 64 13.35 -9.59 -8.76
N GLY A 65 14.12 -10.08 -9.71
CA GLY A 65 15.54 -9.70 -9.84
C GLY A 65 16.33 -10.01 -8.56
N ASN A 66 16.93 -9.00 -7.96
CA ASN A 66 17.71 -9.10 -6.72
C ASN A 66 16.90 -8.68 -5.47
N THR A 67 15.61 -8.54 -5.58
CA THR A 67 14.73 -8.12 -4.48
C THR A 67 13.90 -9.30 -4.02
N ARG A 68 14.00 -9.63 -2.73
CA ARG A 68 13.10 -10.57 -2.07
C ARG A 68 11.89 -9.80 -1.55
N ILE A 69 10.71 -10.31 -1.81
CA ILE A 69 9.44 -9.67 -1.51
C ILE A 69 8.60 -10.63 -0.66
N THR A 70 8.11 -10.14 0.48
CA THR A 70 7.24 -10.92 1.37
C THR A 70 5.92 -10.17 1.54
N LEU A 71 4.79 -10.89 1.43
CA LEU A 71 3.46 -10.32 1.72
C LEU A 71 3.29 -10.17 3.23
N THR A 72 2.93 -8.96 3.67
CA THR A 72 2.63 -8.66 5.07
C THR A 72 1.13 -8.48 5.30
N PRO A 73 0.62 -8.78 6.51
CA PRO A 73 -0.80 -8.60 6.81
C PRO A 73 -1.25 -7.14 6.66
N ALA A 74 -2.45 -6.95 6.09
CA ALA A 74 -3.16 -5.68 6.08
C ALA A 74 -4.64 -5.91 6.38
N LYS A 75 -5.33 -4.88 6.89
CA LYS A 75 -6.75 -4.95 7.21
C LYS A 75 -7.48 -3.75 6.62
N HIS A 76 -8.11 -3.97 5.46
CA HIS A 76 -8.85 -2.93 4.74
C HIS A 76 -10.19 -3.44 4.18
N ASN A 77 -10.80 -4.41 4.82
CA ASN A 77 -12.07 -5.02 4.41
C ASN A 77 -13.29 -4.15 4.79
N TRP A 78 -13.22 -2.85 4.48
CA TRP A 78 -14.23 -1.83 4.75
C TRP A 78 -15.60 -2.16 4.12
N GLN A 79 -15.62 -2.95 3.05
CA GLN A 79 -16.82 -3.37 2.35
C GLN A 79 -17.78 -4.14 3.27
N ASN A 80 -17.25 -4.87 4.27
CA ASN A 80 -18.07 -5.58 5.27
C ASN A 80 -18.83 -4.64 6.21
N GLU A 81 -18.39 -3.39 6.32
CA GLU A 81 -19.03 -2.35 7.15
C GLU A 81 -20.16 -1.62 6.39
N MET A 82 -20.31 -1.90 5.08
CA MET A 82 -21.29 -1.25 4.21
C MET A 82 -22.61 -2.00 4.17
N THR A 83 -23.70 -1.24 3.94
CA THR A 83 -25.05 -1.80 3.80
C THR A 83 -25.53 -1.92 2.35
N LYS A 84 -24.74 -1.39 1.38
CA LYS A 84 -25.12 -1.39 -0.04
C LYS A 84 -24.94 -2.77 -0.66
N PRO A 85 -25.92 -3.28 -1.42
CA PRO A 85 -25.88 -4.63 -2.01
C PRO A 85 -24.62 -4.92 -2.83
N LYS A 86 -24.05 -3.90 -3.50
CA LYS A 86 -22.82 -4.05 -4.30
C LYS A 86 -21.57 -4.42 -3.46
N TYR A 87 -21.64 -4.29 -2.14
CA TYR A 87 -20.55 -4.65 -1.24
C TYR A 87 -20.90 -5.85 -0.38
N THR A 88 -22.18 -6.09 -0.10
CA THR A 88 -22.67 -7.11 0.82
C THR A 88 -23.02 -8.44 0.16
N PHE A 89 -22.67 -8.64 -1.11
CA PHE A 89 -22.94 -9.89 -1.84
C PHE A 89 -22.06 -11.06 -1.40
N ARG A 90 -20.99 -10.79 -0.66
CA ARG A 90 -20.08 -11.76 -0.05
C ARG A 90 -19.37 -11.18 1.17
N GLU A 91 -18.72 -12.02 1.94
CA GLU A 91 -17.73 -11.62 2.93
C GLU A 91 -16.41 -11.26 2.25
N TRP A 92 -15.79 -10.16 2.66
CA TRP A 92 -14.47 -9.72 2.24
C TRP A 92 -13.46 -10.12 3.30
N LYS A 93 -12.52 -10.96 2.95
CA LYS A 93 -11.61 -11.60 3.90
C LYS A 93 -10.33 -10.79 4.08
N GLU A 94 -9.72 -10.87 5.25
CA GLU A 94 -8.48 -10.13 5.53
C GLU A 94 -7.31 -10.57 4.65
N GLU A 95 -7.22 -11.86 4.29
CA GLU A 95 -6.18 -12.38 3.39
C GLU A 95 -6.27 -11.89 1.94
N GLU A 96 -7.29 -11.11 1.59
CA GLU A 96 -7.43 -10.48 0.27
C GLU A 96 -6.70 -9.12 0.18
N TYR A 97 -6.17 -8.65 1.30
CA TYR A 97 -5.44 -7.39 1.46
C TYR A 97 -4.04 -7.67 1.97
N CYS A 98 -3.04 -6.99 1.44
CA CYS A 98 -1.66 -7.15 1.89
C CYS A 98 -0.87 -5.86 1.83
N GLY A 99 0.18 -5.82 2.64
CA GLY A 99 1.34 -4.98 2.40
C GLY A 99 2.48 -5.80 1.79
N TYR A 100 3.62 -5.15 1.55
CA TYR A 100 4.82 -5.76 1.02
C TYR A 100 6.05 -5.34 1.81
N TRP A 101 6.87 -6.32 2.19
CA TRP A 101 8.21 -6.14 2.72
C TRP A 101 9.21 -6.49 1.63
N LEU A 102 10.05 -5.54 1.25
CA LEU A 102 11.04 -5.69 0.19
C LEU A 102 12.45 -5.66 0.80
N GLU A 103 13.22 -6.71 0.57
CA GLU A 103 14.64 -6.78 0.91
C GLU A 103 15.43 -6.57 -0.38
N THR A 104 16.09 -5.42 -0.50
CA THR A 104 16.91 -5.06 -1.65
C THR A 104 18.39 -5.06 -1.28
N PRO A 105 19.33 -5.04 -2.25
CA PRO A 105 20.75 -4.89 -1.96
C PRO A 105 21.11 -3.59 -1.21
N ASP A 106 20.27 -2.55 -1.32
CA ASP A 106 20.50 -1.22 -0.75
C ASP A 106 19.78 -0.99 0.59
N GLY A 107 18.92 -1.91 1.00
CA GLY A 107 18.16 -1.81 2.25
C GLY A 107 16.75 -2.38 2.13
N THR A 108 15.97 -2.18 3.19
CA THR A 108 14.62 -2.71 3.34
C THR A 108 13.57 -1.61 3.13
N ILE A 109 12.55 -1.93 2.33
CA ILE A 109 11.40 -1.06 2.10
C ILE A 109 10.15 -1.79 2.58
N TRP A 110 9.38 -1.16 3.42
CA TRP A 110 8.08 -1.70 3.81
C TRP A 110 6.95 -0.81 3.30
N MET A 111 5.98 -1.42 2.64
CA MET A 111 4.72 -0.82 2.23
C MET A 111 3.60 -1.57 2.95
N PRO A 112 3.04 -1.01 4.03
CA PRO A 112 1.96 -1.65 4.79
C PRO A 112 0.68 -1.91 3.96
N GLY A 113 0.52 -1.16 2.86
CA GLY A 113 -0.74 -1.08 2.12
C GLY A 113 -1.79 -0.27 2.87
N ASP A 114 -2.98 -0.16 2.30
CA ASP A 114 -4.12 0.43 2.99
C ASP A 114 -4.54 -0.50 4.12
N SER A 115 -4.49 -0.01 5.33
CA SER A 115 -4.72 -0.85 6.51
C SER A 115 -5.13 -0.05 7.73
N LYS A 116 -6.07 -0.57 8.50
CA LYS A 116 -6.16 -0.25 9.92
C LYS A 116 -4.87 -0.67 10.59
N LEU A 117 -4.43 0.03 11.63
CA LEU A 117 -3.22 -0.36 12.35
C LEU A 117 -3.39 -1.72 13.02
N LEU A 118 -2.55 -2.67 12.64
CA LEU A 118 -2.47 -4.00 13.25
C LEU A 118 -1.35 -4.06 14.31
N GLN A 119 -1.55 -4.89 15.33
CA GLN A 119 -0.49 -5.11 16.34
C GLN A 119 0.76 -5.74 15.69
N SER A 120 0.60 -6.67 14.75
CA SER A 120 1.69 -7.28 14.00
C SER A 120 2.52 -6.27 13.20
N GLN A 121 1.90 -5.18 12.75
CA GLN A 121 2.60 -4.10 12.06
C GLN A 121 3.50 -3.26 12.99
N LEU A 122 3.30 -3.31 14.29
CA LEU A 122 4.15 -2.67 15.31
C LEU A 122 5.29 -3.60 15.78
N GLU A 123 5.28 -4.84 15.34
CA GLU A 123 6.23 -5.90 15.74
C GLU A 123 7.13 -6.34 14.57
N MET A 124 7.04 -5.65 13.43
CA MET A 124 7.90 -5.87 12.29
C MET A 124 9.36 -5.49 12.62
N PRO A 125 10.34 -6.07 11.95
CA PRO A 125 11.72 -5.57 12.03
C PRO A 125 11.81 -4.08 11.67
N GLN A 126 12.85 -3.39 12.13
CA GLN A 126 13.11 -1.99 11.74
C GLN A 126 13.38 -1.91 10.22
N PRO A 127 12.55 -1.23 9.41
CA PRO A 127 12.85 -1.01 8.01
C PRO A 127 13.73 0.23 7.82
N ASP A 128 14.38 0.34 6.66
CA ASP A 128 15.09 1.56 6.28
C ASP A 128 14.12 2.62 5.74
N LEU A 129 13.06 2.20 5.06
CA LEU A 129 12.05 3.08 4.50
C LEU A 129 10.65 2.48 4.62
N ILE A 130 9.67 3.32 4.96
CA ILE A 130 8.26 2.97 4.91
C ILE A 130 7.58 3.82 3.82
N LEU A 131 6.92 3.17 2.85
CA LEU A 131 5.93 3.80 2.00
C LEU A 131 4.64 3.91 2.82
N PHE A 132 4.45 5.05 3.43
CA PHE A 132 3.59 5.22 4.59
C PHE A 132 2.19 5.66 4.15
N ASP A 133 1.22 4.75 4.14
CA ASP A 133 -0.20 5.13 4.04
C ASP A 133 -0.55 6.02 5.23
N PHE A 134 -1.12 7.18 4.93
CA PHE A 134 -1.38 8.19 5.93
C PHE A 134 -2.81 8.73 5.86
N SER A 135 -3.74 7.98 5.36
CA SER A 135 -5.15 8.38 5.36
C SER A 135 -5.71 8.39 6.79
N ASP A 136 -6.24 9.55 7.21
CA ASP A 136 -6.78 9.78 8.56
C ASP A 136 -8.27 9.44 8.62
N ASN A 137 -8.60 8.15 8.62
CA ASN A 137 -9.96 7.64 8.78
C ASN A 137 -10.00 6.22 9.34
N ASP A 138 -11.19 5.77 9.75
CA ASP A 138 -11.40 4.48 10.44
C ASP A 138 -11.16 3.24 9.57
N TRP A 139 -11.05 3.39 8.25
CA TRP A 139 -10.75 2.28 7.33
C TRP A 139 -9.26 2.14 7.04
N HIS A 140 -8.48 3.14 7.43
CA HIS A 140 -7.04 3.22 7.31
C HIS A 140 -6.38 3.33 8.68
N ILE A 141 -5.14 3.82 8.69
CA ILE A 141 -4.31 3.82 9.90
C ILE A 141 -4.78 4.78 10.98
N THR A 142 -5.58 5.81 10.68
CA THR A 142 -5.90 6.97 11.50
C THR A 142 -4.66 7.82 11.84
N PHE A 143 -4.87 9.05 12.30
CA PHE A 143 -3.76 9.91 12.70
C PHE A 143 -3.00 9.35 13.92
N GLU A 144 -3.72 8.89 14.93
CA GLU A 144 -3.12 8.31 16.13
C GLU A 144 -2.34 7.04 15.82
N GLY A 145 -2.86 6.21 14.95
CA GLY A 145 -2.18 5.01 14.48
C GLY A 145 -0.92 5.33 13.68
N ALA A 146 -0.98 6.36 12.82
CA ALA A 146 0.16 6.84 12.06
C ALA A 146 1.29 7.34 12.96
N VAL A 147 0.98 8.17 13.96
CA VAL A 147 1.95 8.63 14.95
C VAL A 147 2.56 7.45 15.73
N LYS A 148 1.71 6.48 16.13
CA LYS A 148 2.16 5.29 16.87
C LYS A 148 3.12 4.45 16.02
N MET A 149 2.76 4.11 14.79
CA MET A 149 3.63 3.36 13.88
C MET A 149 4.94 4.10 13.60
N ALA A 150 4.87 5.39 13.28
CA ALA A 150 6.04 6.21 13.03
C ALA A 150 7.02 6.20 14.22
N ASN A 151 6.52 6.27 15.44
CA ASN A 151 7.36 6.31 16.64
C ASN A 151 7.92 4.92 17.05
N VAL A 152 7.31 3.84 16.60
CA VAL A 152 7.85 2.46 16.76
C VAL A 152 9.07 2.25 15.88
N TYR A 153 9.12 2.90 14.72
CA TYR A 153 10.24 2.80 13.76
C TYR A 153 10.97 4.13 13.62
N PRO A 154 11.70 4.58 14.66
CA PRO A 154 12.23 5.95 14.76
C PRO A 154 13.31 6.28 13.73
N ASP A 155 13.96 5.27 13.17
CA ASP A 155 15.07 5.42 12.21
C ASP A 155 14.65 5.22 10.76
N ALA A 156 13.39 4.81 10.50
CA ALA A 156 12.90 4.63 9.14
C ALA A 156 12.58 5.96 8.46
N ALA A 157 12.99 6.14 7.21
CA ALA A 157 12.46 7.20 6.37
C ALA A 157 10.97 6.96 6.11
N LEU A 158 10.14 7.99 6.25
CA LEU A 158 8.68 7.90 6.07
C LEU A 158 8.28 8.66 4.81
N VAL A 159 8.08 7.98 3.71
CA VAL A 159 7.53 8.58 2.48
C VAL A 159 6.01 8.53 2.56
N CYS A 160 5.39 9.67 2.81
CA CYS A 160 3.93 9.79 2.91
C CYS A 160 3.28 9.53 1.56
N ILE A 161 2.42 8.53 1.51
CA ILE A 161 1.56 8.19 0.38
C ILE A 161 0.10 8.19 0.82
N HIS A 162 -0.84 8.18 -0.11
CA HIS A 162 -2.28 8.03 0.14
C HIS A 162 -2.88 9.06 1.12
N TRP A 163 -2.40 10.29 1.12
CA TRP A 163 -2.80 11.33 2.09
C TRP A 163 -3.52 12.53 1.49
N GLY A 164 -3.74 12.67 0.30
CA GLY A 164 -4.36 13.82 -0.36
C GLY A 164 -4.82 13.45 -1.77
N THR A 165 -5.22 12.21 -1.95
CA THR A 165 -5.53 11.63 -3.26
C THR A 165 -6.83 12.16 -3.85
N VAL A 166 -7.73 12.70 -3.04
CA VAL A 166 -9.02 13.23 -3.48
C VAL A 166 -9.16 14.65 -2.99
N ASP A 167 -9.16 15.60 -3.94
CA ASP A 167 -9.52 16.99 -3.65
C ASP A 167 -11.05 17.11 -3.52
N ALA A 168 -11.56 16.66 -2.39
CA ALA A 168 -12.98 16.71 -2.02
C ALA A 168 -13.09 17.14 -0.56
N PRO A 169 -13.01 18.46 -0.27
CA PRO A 169 -13.02 18.98 1.10
C PRO A 169 -14.22 18.54 1.95
N GLU A 170 -15.36 18.31 1.34
CA GLU A 170 -16.55 17.76 2.00
C GLU A 170 -16.47 16.25 2.28
N MET A 171 -15.49 15.57 1.70
CA MET A 171 -15.20 14.15 1.90
C MET A 171 -13.82 13.97 2.56
N SER A 172 -13.54 14.68 3.64
CA SER A 172 -12.23 14.72 4.31
C SER A 172 -11.68 13.36 4.78
N THR A 173 -12.42 12.31 4.53
CA THR A 173 -12.16 10.92 4.92
C THR A 173 -10.85 10.34 4.38
N PHE A 174 -10.25 10.93 3.34
CA PHE A 174 -9.02 10.42 2.69
C PHE A 174 -7.84 11.38 2.81
N ASN A 175 -7.97 12.42 3.65
CA ASN A 175 -6.93 13.42 3.79
C ASN A 175 -6.18 13.22 5.10
N GLY A 176 -4.85 13.06 5.01
CA GLY A 176 -3.93 13.24 6.12
C GLY A 176 -3.34 14.65 6.10
N ASP A 177 -2.69 15.04 7.18
CA ASP A 177 -1.94 16.30 7.29
C ASP A 177 -0.47 16.01 7.62
N PRO A 178 0.44 16.03 6.62
CA PRO A 178 1.86 15.74 6.83
C PRO A 178 2.55 16.72 7.78
N ASP A 179 2.13 17.98 7.85
CA ASP A 179 2.72 18.96 8.77
C ASP A 179 2.31 18.65 10.21
N ARG A 180 1.05 18.26 10.42
CA ARG A 180 0.59 17.75 11.72
C ARG A 180 1.32 16.47 12.12
N LEU A 181 1.57 15.55 11.16
CA LEU A 181 2.36 14.34 11.42
C LEU A 181 3.78 14.69 11.87
N LYS A 182 4.48 15.57 11.12
CA LYS A 182 5.83 16.06 11.48
C LYS A 182 5.88 16.65 12.88
N ALA A 183 4.87 17.42 13.26
CA ALA A 183 4.80 18.04 14.59
C ALA A 183 4.56 17.04 15.72
N SER A 184 4.21 15.78 15.43
CA SER A 184 3.75 14.78 16.40
C SER A 184 4.66 13.56 16.53
N VAL A 185 5.62 13.38 15.62
CA VAL A 185 6.52 12.22 15.60
C VAL A 185 7.91 12.59 16.10
N ILE A 186 8.62 11.60 16.63
CA ILE A 186 10.06 11.74 16.91
C ILE A 186 10.84 11.74 15.59
N ASN A 187 11.96 12.49 15.56
CA ASN A 187 12.80 12.66 14.36
C ASN A 187 11.99 13.12 13.13
N PRO A 188 11.32 14.29 13.18
CA PRO A 188 10.38 14.73 12.13
C PRO A 188 11.03 14.96 10.77
N GLU A 189 12.35 15.14 10.70
CA GLU A 189 13.13 15.32 9.45
C GLU A 189 13.05 14.11 8.50
N ARG A 190 12.73 12.93 9.02
CA ARG A 190 12.56 11.69 8.23
C ARG A 190 11.20 11.59 7.54
N VAL A 191 10.25 12.48 7.82
CA VAL A 191 8.95 12.53 7.15
C VAL A 191 9.10 13.24 5.82
N ILE A 192 8.93 12.48 4.75
CA ILE A 192 9.16 12.89 3.37
C ILE A 192 7.82 13.01 2.66
N VAL A 193 7.58 14.17 2.07
CA VAL A 193 6.39 14.44 1.25
C VAL A 193 6.87 14.76 -0.16
N LEU A 194 6.45 13.95 -1.13
CA LEU A 194 6.84 14.11 -2.52
C LEU A 194 5.66 14.60 -3.36
N ASN A 195 5.95 15.47 -4.32
CA ASN A 195 4.98 15.80 -5.35
C ASN A 195 4.85 14.65 -6.37
N PRO A 196 3.69 14.50 -7.05
CA PRO A 196 3.53 13.50 -8.10
C PRO A 196 4.64 13.60 -9.16
N GLY A 197 5.38 12.49 -9.36
CA GLY A 197 6.50 12.43 -10.29
C GLY A 197 7.85 12.96 -9.76
N GLN A 198 7.89 13.47 -8.56
CA GLN A 198 9.15 13.81 -7.88
C GLN A 198 9.91 12.53 -7.52
N ARG A 199 11.25 12.57 -7.66
CA ARG A 199 12.15 11.49 -7.24
C ARG A 199 12.74 11.81 -5.87
N TYR A 200 12.94 10.78 -5.07
CA TYR A 200 13.68 10.79 -3.81
C TYR A 200 15.06 10.21 -4.02
#